data_4a79bf7c201bc996ab4675b9bac42aaa
#
_entry.id   4a79bf7c201bc996ab4675b9bac42aaa
#
_cell.length_a   1.000
_cell.length_b   1.000
_cell.length_c   1.000
_cell.angle_alpha   90.00
_cell.angle_beta   90.00
_cell.angle_gamma   90.00
#
_symmetry.space_group_name_H-M   'P 1'
#
loop_
_entity.id
_entity.type
_entity.pdbx_description
1 polymer ?
#
loop_
_entity_poly.entity_id
_entity_poly.type
_entity_poly.pdbx_seq_one_letter_code
_entity_poly.pdbx_strand_id
1 'polypeptide(L)'
;MRAARYSRRQMRSGPLVLVNRQHPLAEEPRQLLTAADERYPNILLERQAARLLAACIQAAGGAREIVPVSGWRSQAEQQAIWEDTLQRRGEAFTRQYVAVPGCSEHQTGLAIDLGRAAREIDFIRPDFPEEGACGRFRRLAPRYGFIQRYHREKESLTGIACEPWHYRYVGTPHALLMEREGLCLEEYLDWVQTAPRTCRLEHGRSARVFYMPCAGDETELRLPEGC
;
A
#
# COMPACT_ATOMS: atom_id res chain seq x y z
N MET A 1 8.14 1.02 31.87
CA MET A 1 7.99 0.20 30.64
C MET A 1 6.54 -0.26 30.52
N ARG A 2 5.92 -0.03 29.37
CA ARG A 2 4.55 -0.50 29.10
C ARG A 2 4.65 -1.87 28.39
N ALA A 3 3.99 -2.91 28.93
CA ALA A 3 3.89 -4.19 28.25
C ALA A 3 2.63 -4.22 27.36
N ALA A 4 2.77 -4.71 26.14
CA ALA A 4 1.66 -4.96 25.22
C ALA A 4 1.74 -6.40 24.71
N ARG A 5 0.63 -7.10 24.69
CA ARG A 5 0.54 -8.48 24.16
C ARG A 5 -0.11 -8.47 22.79
N TYR A 6 0.48 -9.18 21.87
CA TYR A 6 0.00 -9.33 20.51
C TYR A 6 -0.18 -10.80 20.17
N SER A 7 -1.35 -11.16 19.67
CA SER A 7 -1.60 -12.50 19.13
C SER A 7 -0.94 -12.64 17.75
N ARG A 8 -0.69 -13.88 17.33
CA ARG A 8 -0.14 -14.20 16.00
C ARG A 8 -0.96 -13.56 14.87
N ARG A 9 -2.28 -13.47 15.02
CA ARG A 9 -3.17 -12.82 14.04
C ARG A 9 -2.91 -11.31 13.94
N GLN A 10 -2.76 -10.61 15.08
CA GLN A 10 -2.45 -9.18 15.10
C GLN A 10 -1.08 -8.89 14.49
N MET A 11 -0.11 -9.80 14.69
CA MET A 11 1.23 -9.69 14.14
C MET A 11 1.30 -9.93 12.61
N ARG A 12 0.34 -10.68 12.07
CA ARG A 12 0.18 -10.94 10.62
C ARG A 12 -0.78 -9.98 9.92
N SER A 13 -1.18 -8.92 10.57
CA SER A 13 -2.06 -7.88 10.06
C SER A 13 -1.40 -6.51 10.17
N GLY A 14 -2.07 -5.50 9.63
CA GLY A 14 -1.60 -4.11 9.69
C GLY A 14 -0.90 -3.62 8.44
N PRO A 15 -0.41 -2.37 8.45
CA PRO A 15 0.04 -1.71 7.23
C PRO A 15 1.24 -2.34 6.55
N LEU A 16 2.06 -3.10 7.29
CA LEU A 16 3.27 -3.74 6.76
C LEU A 16 3.07 -5.18 6.28
N VAL A 17 1.85 -5.69 6.25
CA VAL A 17 1.62 -7.04 5.73
C VAL A 17 2.10 -7.13 4.27
N LEU A 18 3.02 -8.06 4.00
CA LEU A 18 3.51 -8.31 2.65
C LEU A 18 2.56 -9.29 1.95
N VAL A 19 2.10 -8.90 0.77
CA VAL A 19 1.25 -9.73 -0.08
C VAL A 19 1.83 -9.76 -1.48
N ASN A 20 2.24 -10.94 -1.92
CA ASN A 20 2.76 -11.22 -3.25
C ASN A 20 2.67 -12.73 -3.53
N ARG A 21 3.22 -13.20 -4.65
CA ARG A 21 3.20 -14.64 -5.00
C ARG A 21 3.87 -15.56 -3.98
N GLN A 22 4.85 -15.05 -3.24
CA GLN A 22 5.58 -15.81 -2.21
C GLN A 22 4.87 -15.72 -0.85
N HIS A 23 4.04 -14.69 -0.66
CA HIS A 23 3.29 -14.41 0.56
C HIS A 23 1.81 -14.20 0.24
N PRO A 24 1.08 -15.26 -0.17
CA PRO A 24 -0.35 -15.13 -0.44
C PRO A 24 -1.12 -14.87 0.86
N LEU A 25 -2.25 -14.19 0.74
CA LEU A 25 -3.18 -14.02 1.86
C LEU A 25 -3.83 -15.36 2.20
N ALA A 26 -3.67 -15.80 3.45
CA ALA A 26 -4.32 -17.01 3.95
C ALA A 26 -5.83 -16.79 4.18
N GLU A 27 -6.21 -15.58 4.57
CA GLU A 27 -7.59 -15.15 4.83
C GLU A 27 -7.75 -13.68 4.45
N GLU A 28 -8.93 -13.30 3.96
CA GLU A 28 -9.25 -11.90 3.75
C GLU A 28 -9.23 -11.14 5.09
N PRO A 29 -8.47 -10.04 5.18
CA PRO A 29 -8.40 -9.28 6.42
C PRO A 29 -9.76 -8.65 6.75
N ARG A 30 -10.23 -8.81 7.99
CA ARG A 30 -11.41 -8.10 8.49
C ARG A 30 -11.04 -6.66 8.83
N GLN A 31 -11.07 -5.79 7.84
CA GLN A 31 -10.77 -4.37 8.03
C GLN A 31 -12.06 -3.54 8.00
N LEU A 32 -12.00 -2.39 8.67
CA LEU A 32 -13.06 -1.39 8.55
C LEU A 32 -12.86 -0.62 7.25
N LEU A 33 -13.59 -0.99 6.23
CA LEU A 33 -13.56 -0.35 4.93
C LEU A 33 -14.48 0.87 4.90
N THR A 34 -14.08 1.88 4.14
CA THR A 34 -14.87 3.06 3.84
C THR A 34 -14.57 3.53 2.42
N ALA A 35 -15.44 4.37 1.85
CA ALA A 35 -15.18 4.96 0.54
C ALA A 35 -13.86 5.74 0.54
N ALA A 36 -13.05 5.54 -0.49
CA ALA A 36 -11.81 6.28 -0.70
C ALA A 36 -12.05 7.76 -1.00
N ASP A 37 -13.19 8.06 -1.63
CA ASP A 37 -13.69 9.40 -1.93
C ASP A 37 -15.22 9.32 -1.99
N GLU A 38 -15.93 10.30 -1.42
CA GLU A 38 -17.40 10.33 -1.39
C GLU A 38 -18.03 10.32 -2.79
N ARG A 39 -17.34 10.84 -3.79
CA ARG A 39 -17.76 10.81 -5.19
C ARG A 39 -17.71 9.41 -5.82
N TYR A 40 -16.95 8.49 -5.20
CA TYR A 40 -16.71 7.12 -5.66
C TYR A 40 -17.00 6.12 -4.54
N PRO A 41 -18.26 6.01 -4.09
CA PRO A 41 -18.63 5.27 -2.87
C PRO A 41 -18.34 3.76 -2.96
N ASN A 42 -18.20 3.23 -4.15
CA ASN A 42 -17.92 1.81 -4.39
C ASN A 42 -16.42 1.47 -4.36
N ILE A 43 -15.54 2.47 -4.34
CA ILE A 43 -14.09 2.26 -4.24
C ILE A 43 -13.69 2.38 -2.78
N LEU A 44 -13.43 1.23 -2.15
CA LEU A 44 -13.23 1.12 -0.72
C LEU A 44 -11.76 1.02 -0.35
N LEU A 45 -11.40 1.58 0.80
CA LEU A 45 -10.10 1.42 1.45
C LEU A 45 -10.28 1.17 2.96
N GLU A 46 -9.22 0.69 3.61
CA GLU A 46 -9.13 0.75 5.06
C GLU A 46 -9.31 2.20 5.54
N ARG A 47 -10.08 2.37 6.62
CA ARG A 47 -10.56 3.69 7.07
C ARG A 47 -9.46 4.73 7.29
N GLN A 48 -8.33 4.32 7.88
CA GLN A 48 -7.21 5.26 8.11
C GLN A 48 -6.50 5.60 6.79
N ALA A 49 -6.30 4.60 5.93
CA ALA A 49 -5.75 4.80 4.61
C ALA A 49 -6.63 5.75 3.78
N ALA A 50 -7.95 5.56 3.76
CA ALA A 50 -8.88 6.44 3.05
C ALA A 50 -8.79 7.89 3.52
N ARG A 51 -8.78 8.12 4.85
CA ARG A 51 -8.65 9.46 5.43
C ARG A 51 -7.34 10.16 5.04
N LEU A 52 -6.22 9.42 5.09
CA LEU A 52 -4.91 9.98 4.76
C LEU A 52 -4.73 10.16 3.25
N LEU A 53 -5.34 9.31 2.43
CA LEU A 53 -5.41 9.48 0.98
C LEU A 53 -6.12 10.80 0.62
N ALA A 54 -7.31 11.03 1.17
CA ALA A 54 -8.07 12.25 0.93
C ALA A 54 -7.27 13.51 1.33
N ALA A 55 -6.60 13.48 2.49
CA ALA A 55 -5.73 14.57 2.94
C ALA A 55 -4.55 14.80 1.99
N CYS A 56 -3.92 13.73 1.48
CA CYS A 56 -2.82 13.82 0.53
C CYS A 56 -3.27 14.41 -0.82
N ILE A 57 -4.40 13.94 -1.36
CA ILE A 57 -5.00 14.45 -2.61
C ILE A 57 -5.32 15.94 -2.46
N GLN A 58 -5.90 16.35 -1.33
CA GLN A 58 -6.20 17.76 -1.05
C GLN A 58 -4.92 18.60 -0.97
N ALA A 59 -3.90 18.14 -0.25
CA ALA A 59 -2.61 18.84 -0.13
C ALA A 59 -1.89 18.95 -1.48
N ALA A 60 -2.07 17.98 -2.37
CA ALA A 60 -1.56 18.03 -3.74
C ALA A 60 -2.35 18.98 -4.65
N GLY A 61 -3.46 19.58 -4.18
CA GLY A 61 -4.38 20.36 -5.01
C GLY A 61 -5.08 19.51 -6.07
N GLY A 62 -5.21 18.20 -5.82
CA GLY A 62 -5.69 17.21 -6.77
C GLY A 62 -7.18 16.86 -6.69
N ALA A 63 -7.98 17.57 -5.87
CA ALA A 63 -9.37 17.19 -5.59
C ALA A 63 -10.27 16.99 -6.82
N ARG A 64 -9.96 17.63 -7.96
CA ARG A 64 -10.70 17.49 -9.22
C ARG A 64 -9.88 16.78 -10.32
N GLU A 65 -8.60 16.58 -10.10
CA GLU A 65 -7.66 16.07 -11.09
C GLU A 65 -7.25 14.62 -10.82
N ILE A 66 -7.31 14.19 -9.55
CA ILE A 66 -6.98 12.81 -9.14
C ILE A 66 -8.25 12.10 -8.76
N VAL A 67 -8.43 10.92 -9.32
CA VAL A 67 -9.60 10.06 -9.06
C VAL A 67 -9.15 8.68 -8.61
N PRO A 68 -9.82 8.07 -7.63
CA PRO A 68 -9.64 6.65 -7.32
C PRO A 68 -10.21 5.80 -8.46
N VAL A 69 -9.47 4.78 -8.87
CA VAL A 69 -9.85 3.88 -9.97
C VAL A 69 -10.19 2.50 -9.42
N SER A 70 -9.38 1.98 -8.50
CA SER A 70 -9.61 0.68 -7.87
C SER A 70 -9.07 0.67 -6.44
N GLY A 71 -9.88 0.22 -5.50
CA GLY A 71 -9.54 0.08 -4.09
C GLY A 71 -9.57 -1.37 -3.63
N TRP A 72 -10.19 -1.64 -2.49
CA TRP A 72 -10.38 -2.99 -2.00
C TRP A 72 -11.11 -3.86 -3.01
N ARG A 73 -10.65 -5.09 -3.15
CA ARG A 73 -11.24 -6.14 -3.98
C ARG A 73 -11.28 -7.45 -3.19
N SER A 74 -12.39 -8.17 -3.27
CA SER A 74 -12.47 -9.56 -2.78
C SER A 74 -11.62 -10.50 -3.65
N GLN A 75 -11.35 -11.69 -3.14
CA GLN A 75 -10.66 -12.72 -3.94
C GLN A 75 -11.45 -13.09 -5.19
N ALA A 76 -12.78 -13.13 -5.11
CA ALA A 76 -13.65 -13.43 -6.25
C ALA A 76 -13.56 -12.34 -7.35
N GLU A 77 -13.55 -11.06 -6.96
CA GLU A 77 -13.38 -9.96 -7.89
C GLU A 77 -11.97 -9.99 -8.53
N GLN A 78 -10.94 -10.28 -7.74
CA GLN A 78 -9.57 -10.43 -8.27
C GLN A 78 -9.48 -11.58 -9.27
N GLN A 79 -10.16 -12.70 -9.02
CA GLN A 79 -10.26 -13.84 -9.95
C GLN A 79 -10.92 -13.41 -11.26
N ALA A 80 -12.05 -12.70 -11.18
CA ALA A 80 -12.76 -12.22 -12.36
C ALA A 80 -11.91 -11.26 -13.21
N ILE A 81 -11.17 -10.34 -12.56
CA ILE A 81 -10.23 -9.42 -13.25
C ILE A 81 -9.12 -10.21 -13.94
N TRP A 82 -8.55 -11.20 -13.26
CA TRP A 82 -7.50 -12.05 -13.83
C TRP A 82 -7.99 -12.79 -15.07
N GLU A 83 -9.14 -13.44 -15.01
CA GLU A 83 -9.72 -14.20 -16.12
C GLU A 83 -10.11 -13.31 -17.30
N ASP A 84 -10.78 -12.18 -17.05
CA ASP A 84 -11.14 -11.21 -18.10
C ASP A 84 -9.89 -10.64 -18.78
N THR A 85 -8.87 -10.28 -18.00
CA THR A 85 -7.62 -9.74 -18.55
C THR A 85 -6.88 -10.80 -19.35
N LEU A 86 -6.85 -12.06 -18.86
CA LEU A 86 -6.23 -13.18 -19.57
C LEU A 86 -6.90 -13.40 -20.93
N GLN A 87 -8.21 -13.35 -20.96
CA GLN A 87 -8.99 -13.53 -22.19
C GLN A 87 -8.79 -12.38 -23.19
N ARG A 88 -8.76 -11.12 -22.72
CA ARG A 88 -8.70 -9.94 -23.59
C ARG A 88 -7.30 -9.53 -23.98
N ARG A 89 -6.32 -9.71 -23.11
CA ARG A 89 -4.95 -9.17 -23.27
C ARG A 89 -3.86 -10.24 -23.33
N GLY A 90 -4.20 -11.50 -23.02
CA GLY A 90 -3.31 -12.63 -23.03
C GLY A 90 -2.45 -12.79 -21.79
N GLU A 91 -1.78 -13.95 -21.69
CA GLU A 91 -1.08 -14.37 -20.46
C GLU A 91 0.09 -13.45 -20.07
N ALA A 92 0.90 -13.04 -21.05
CA ALA A 92 2.08 -12.21 -20.78
C ALA A 92 1.69 -10.87 -20.13
N PHE A 93 0.69 -10.19 -20.68
CA PHE A 93 0.17 -8.93 -20.12
C PHE A 93 -0.44 -9.16 -18.74
N THR A 94 -1.27 -10.20 -18.58
CA THR A 94 -1.95 -10.47 -17.31
C THR A 94 -0.96 -10.72 -16.19
N ARG A 95 0.06 -11.57 -16.44
CA ARG A 95 1.11 -11.84 -15.43
C ARG A 95 1.94 -10.64 -15.06
N GLN A 96 2.04 -9.67 -15.95
CA GLN A 96 2.84 -8.46 -15.76
C GLN A 96 2.10 -7.38 -14.94
N TYR A 97 0.78 -7.25 -15.12
CA TYR A 97 -0.01 -6.12 -14.57
C TYR A 97 -1.14 -6.54 -13.62
N VAL A 98 -1.43 -7.83 -13.50
CA VAL A 98 -2.50 -8.29 -12.61
C VAL A 98 -1.93 -9.32 -11.63
N ALA A 99 -2.08 -9.05 -10.35
CA ALA A 99 -1.69 -10.00 -9.32
C ALA A 99 -2.53 -11.28 -9.40
N VAL A 100 -1.88 -12.43 -9.19
CA VAL A 100 -2.58 -13.72 -9.07
C VAL A 100 -3.61 -13.64 -7.94
N PRO A 101 -4.82 -14.18 -8.09
CA PRO A 101 -5.82 -14.24 -7.02
C PRO A 101 -5.25 -14.82 -5.73
N GLY A 102 -5.54 -14.16 -4.61
CA GLY A 102 -4.92 -14.45 -3.32
C GLY A 102 -3.56 -13.77 -3.08
N CYS A 103 -2.96 -13.16 -4.11
CA CYS A 103 -1.67 -12.48 -4.03
C CYS A 103 -1.77 -10.97 -4.30
N SER A 104 -2.98 -10.41 -4.28
CA SER A 104 -3.22 -8.99 -4.55
C SER A 104 -3.26 -8.17 -3.27
N GLU A 105 -2.51 -7.06 -3.22
CA GLU A 105 -2.55 -6.11 -2.10
C GLU A 105 -3.90 -5.41 -1.96
N HIS A 106 -4.71 -5.32 -3.02
CA HIS A 106 -6.05 -4.77 -2.96
C HIS A 106 -6.97 -5.54 -2.00
N GLN A 107 -6.75 -6.86 -1.84
CA GLN A 107 -7.50 -7.67 -0.87
C GLN A 107 -7.26 -7.24 0.59
N THR A 108 -6.18 -6.48 0.86
CA THR A 108 -5.90 -5.94 2.20
C THR A 108 -6.69 -4.67 2.53
N GLY A 109 -7.27 -3.99 1.54
CA GLY A 109 -7.83 -2.66 1.70
C GLY A 109 -6.77 -1.55 1.89
N LEU A 110 -5.48 -1.86 1.71
CA LEU A 110 -4.37 -0.93 1.89
C LEU A 110 -3.79 -0.43 0.56
N ALA A 111 -4.24 -0.96 -0.57
CA ALA A 111 -3.81 -0.54 -1.90
C ALA A 111 -4.90 0.22 -2.64
N ILE A 112 -4.48 1.19 -3.43
CA ILE A 112 -5.34 2.04 -4.26
C ILE A 112 -4.67 2.31 -5.60
N ASP A 113 -5.42 2.14 -6.69
CA ASP A 113 -5.05 2.66 -7.99
C ASP A 113 -5.68 4.03 -8.19
N LEU A 114 -4.87 4.99 -8.60
CA LEU A 114 -5.25 6.38 -8.85
C LEU A 114 -5.07 6.71 -10.32
N GLY A 115 -5.94 7.56 -10.85
CA GLY A 115 -5.85 8.06 -12.21
C GLY A 115 -5.95 9.57 -12.27
N ARG A 116 -5.43 10.16 -13.36
CA ARG A 116 -5.76 11.52 -13.75
C ARG A 116 -7.20 11.53 -14.27
N ALA A 117 -8.01 12.50 -13.81
CA ALA A 117 -9.38 12.65 -14.25
C ALA A 117 -9.45 12.81 -15.77
N ALA A 118 -10.18 11.94 -16.44
CA ALA A 118 -10.40 11.91 -17.89
C ALA A 118 -11.81 11.37 -18.18
N ARG A 119 -12.27 11.56 -19.43
CA ARG A 119 -13.57 11.02 -19.87
C ARG A 119 -13.60 9.49 -19.83
N GLU A 120 -12.50 8.87 -20.20
CA GLU A 120 -12.29 7.43 -20.16
C GLU A 120 -10.99 7.16 -19.42
N ILE A 121 -11.00 6.18 -18.52
CA ILE A 121 -9.86 5.78 -17.71
C ILE A 121 -9.66 4.28 -17.92
N ASP A 122 -8.46 3.87 -18.31
CA ASP A 122 -8.08 2.45 -18.36
C ASP A 122 -8.05 1.90 -16.93
N PHE A 123 -8.87 0.89 -16.66
CA PHE A 123 -9.01 0.30 -15.34
C PHE A 123 -7.74 -0.46 -14.89
N ILE A 124 -7.00 -1.04 -15.84
CA ILE A 124 -5.79 -1.82 -15.54
C ILE A 124 -4.53 -0.94 -15.53
N ARG A 125 -4.49 0.08 -16.39
CA ARG A 125 -3.32 0.97 -16.54
C ARG A 125 -3.76 2.43 -16.59
N PRO A 126 -4.31 2.96 -15.49
CA PRO A 126 -4.72 4.36 -15.46
C PRO A 126 -3.53 5.30 -15.66
N ASP A 127 -3.74 6.40 -16.38
CA ASP A 127 -2.74 7.43 -16.56
C ASP A 127 -2.54 8.21 -15.25
N PHE A 128 -1.30 8.20 -14.73
CA PHE A 128 -0.92 8.92 -13.53
C PHE A 128 0.46 9.58 -13.72
N PRO A 129 0.51 10.76 -14.36
CA PRO A 129 1.75 11.40 -14.79
C PRO A 129 2.60 11.93 -13.62
N GLU A 130 3.87 12.25 -13.92
CA GLU A 130 4.82 12.81 -12.95
C GLU A 130 4.66 14.33 -12.75
N GLU A 131 3.78 14.96 -13.48
CA GLU A 131 3.53 16.40 -13.49
C GLU A 131 2.15 16.75 -12.90
N GLY A 132 1.87 18.04 -12.78
CA GLY A 132 0.59 18.55 -12.28
C GLY A 132 0.28 18.08 -10.87
N ALA A 133 -1.00 17.83 -10.60
CA ALA A 133 -1.47 17.35 -9.30
C ALA A 133 -0.98 15.92 -8.99
N CYS A 134 -0.89 15.05 -10.00
CA CYS A 134 -0.37 13.69 -9.84
C CYS A 134 1.10 13.70 -9.40
N GLY A 135 1.94 14.55 -10.02
CA GLY A 135 3.33 14.69 -9.62
C GLY A 135 3.50 15.30 -8.22
N ARG A 136 2.62 16.24 -7.82
CA ARG A 136 2.62 16.75 -6.44
C ARG A 136 2.19 15.66 -5.45
N PHE A 137 1.17 14.87 -5.78
CA PHE A 137 0.73 13.74 -4.97
C PHE A 137 1.88 12.74 -4.74
N ARG A 138 2.58 12.31 -5.79
CA ARG A 138 3.73 11.40 -5.69
C ARG A 138 4.74 11.87 -4.64
N ARG A 139 5.14 13.15 -4.69
CA ARG A 139 6.12 13.72 -3.74
C ARG A 139 5.59 13.83 -2.32
N LEU A 140 4.29 13.99 -2.15
CA LEU A 140 3.66 14.11 -0.82
C LEU A 140 3.27 12.76 -0.22
N ALA A 141 2.99 11.74 -1.03
CA ALA A 141 2.48 10.46 -0.62
C ALA A 141 3.23 9.83 0.58
N PRO A 142 4.57 9.84 0.66
CA PRO A 142 5.29 9.28 1.81
C PRO A 142 4.99 9.98 3.14
N ARG A 143 4.69 11.28 3.13
CA ARG A 143 4.29 12.03 4.34
C ARG A 143 2.91 11.62 4.87
N TYR A 144 2.08 11.05 3.99
CA TYR A 144 0.76 10.52 4.33
C TYR A 144 0.75 8.98 4.49
N GLY A 145 1.93 8.36 4.45
CA GLY A 145 2.10 6.94 4.67
C GLY A 145 1.89 6.05 3.45
N PHE A 146 1.86 6.64 2.26
CA PHE A 146 1.74 5.90 0.99
C PHE A 146 3.08 5.82 0.26
N ILE A 147 3.31 4.70 -0.40
CA ILE A 147 4.42 4.49 -1.34
C ILE A 147 3.86 4.18 -2.72
N GLN A 148 4.53 4.63 -3.79
CA GLN A 148 4.38 3.96 -5.08
C GLN A 148 4.92 2.54 -4.90
N ARG A 149 4.13 1.53 -5.20
CA ARG A 149 4.47 0.15 -4.82
C ARG A 149 5.42 -0.52 -5.81
N TYR A 150 5.22 -0.26 -7.11
CA TYR A 150 5.91 -0.96 -8.18
C TYR A 150 6.72 0.02 -9.03
N HIS A 151 8.04 -0.05 -8.90
CA HIS A 151 9.02 0.73 -9.63
C HIS A 151 9.71 -0.13 -10.68
N ARG A 152 10.13 0.49 -11.78
CA ARG A 152 10.78 -0.21 -12.91
C ARG A 152 12.01 -1.00 -12.48
N GLU A 153 12.85 -0.42 -11.65
CA GLU A 153 14.07 -1.04 -11.14
C GLU A 153 13.84 -2.16 -10.12
N LYS A 154 12.58 -2.36 -9.69
CA LYS A 154 12.19 -3.37 -8.71
C LYS A 154 11.31 -4.48 -9.29
N GLU A 155 11.03 -4.48 -10.59
CA GLU A 155 10.14 -5.45 -11.26
C GLU A 155 10.59 -6.90 -11.05
N SER A 156 11.90 -7.17 -11.10
CA SER A 156 12.44 -8.52 -10.87
C SER A 156 12.21 -9.02 -9.43
N LEU A 157 12.12 -8.12 -8.46
CA LEU A 157 11.91 -8.45 -7.05
C LEU A 157 10.42 -8.55 -6.71
N THR A 158 9.61 -7.60 -7.18
CA THR A 158 8.18 -7.56 -6.89
C THR A 158 7.35 -8.51 -7.75
N GLY A 159 7.87 -8.87 -8.93
CA GLY A 159 7.19 -9.70 -9.92
C GLY A 159 6.04 -9.00 -10.64
N ILE A 160 5.89 -7.68 -10.49
CA ILE A 160 4.89 -6.82 -11.14
C ILE A 160 5.63 -5.71 -11.89
N ALA A 161 5.12 -5.34 -13.06
CA ALA A 161 5.65 -4.23 -13.84
C ALA A 161 5.53 -2.88 -13.11
N CYS A 162 6.23 -1.88 -13.60
CA CYS A 162 6.12 -0.52 -13.08
C CYS A 162 4.69 0.01 -13.19
N GLU A 163 4.13 0.42 -12.06
CA GLU A 163 2.78 0.94 -11.94
C GLU A 163 2.78 2.31 -11.25
N PRO A 164 2.88 3.39 -12.01
CA PRO A 164 2.89 4.74 -11.47
C PRO A 164 1.61 5.14 -10.73
N TRP A 165 0.51 4.43 -10.97
CA TRP A 165 -0.82 4.64 -10.41
C TRP A 165 -1.07 3.87 -9.11
N HIS A 166 -0.32 2.80 -8.83
CA HIS A 166 -0.55 1.89 -7.71
C HIS A 166 0.16 2.35 -6.44
N TYR A 167 -0.63 2.73 -5.44
CA TYR A 167 -0.14 3.21 -4.15
C TYR A 167 -0.52 2.26 -3.03
N ARG A 168 0.45 1.99 -2.15
CA ARG A 168 0.26 1.15 -0.98
C ARG A 168 0.44 1.97 0.30
N TYR A 169 -0.56 1.88 1.20
CA TYR A 169 -0.47 2.43 2.54
C TYR A 169 0.38 1.51 3.43
N VAL A 170 1.42 2.06 4.03
CA VAL A 170 2.36 1.39 4.94
C VAL A 170 2.55 2.15 6.25
N GLY A 171 1.96 3.35 6.37
CA GLY A 171 2.14 4.25 7.51
C GLY A 171 3.33 5.21 7.35
N THR A 172 3.22 6.38 7.97
CA THR A 172 4.14 7.51 7.73
C THR A 172 5.60 7.23 8.02
N PRO A 173 6.04 6.70 9.20
CA PRO A 173 7.46 6.48 9.42
C PRO A 173 8.04 5.48 8.42
N HIS A 174 7.28 4.45 8.05
CA HIS A 174 7.72 3.42 7.10
C HIS A 174 7.83 3.98 5.68
N ALA A 175 6.81 4.69 5.20
CA ALA A 175 6.83 5.29 3.86
C ALA A 175 7.98 6.29 3.69
N LEU A 176 8.24 7.14 4.69
CA LEU A 176 9.36 8.08 4.66
C LEU A 176 10.73 7.39 4.65
N LEU A 177 10.86 6.28 5.37
CA LEU A 177 12.09 5.50 5.38
C LEU A 177 12.30 4.79 4.04
N MET A 178 11.27 4.17 3.47
CA MET A 178 11.34 3.53 2.15
C MET A 178 11.72 4.51 1.06
N GLU A 179 11.09 5.69 1.02
CA GLU A 179 11.38 6.75 0.06
C GLU A 179 12.83 7.24 0.19
N ARG A 180 13.30 7.51 1.41
CA ARG A 180 14.65 7.98 1.67
C ARG A 180 15.73 7.00 1.24
N GLU A 181 15.50 5.70 1.49
CA GLU A 181 16.47 4.64 1.21
C GLU A 181 16.28 4.00 -0.17
N GLY A 182 15.25 4.39 -0.94
CA GLY A 182 14.93 3.83 -2.26
C GLY A 182 14.54 2.34 -2.20
N LEU A 183 13.84 1.91 -1.12
CA LEU A 183 13.48 0.53 -0.87
C LEU A 183 12.03 0.25 -1.27
N CYS A 184 11.78 -0.89 -1.93
CA CYS A 184 10.42 -1.44 -2.00
C CYS A 184 10.05 -2.15 -0.69
N LEU A 185 8.80 -2.61 -0.56
CA LEU A 185 8.30 -3.19 0.68
C LEU A 185 9.07 -4.46 1.08
N GLU A 186 9.43 -5.30 0.12
CA GLU A 186 10.22 -6.51 0.33
C GLU A 186 11.58 -6.18 0.97
N GLU A 187 12.35 -5.30 0.32
CA GLU A 187 13.67 -4.87 0.81
C GLU A 187 13.58 -4.17 2.15
N TYR A 188 12.52 -3.38 2.36
CA TYR A 188 12.31 -2.66 3.61
C TYR A 188 12.11 -3.61 4.79
N LEU A 189 11.32 -4.65 4.61
CA LEU A 189 11.07 -5.64 5.67
C LEU A 189 12.35 -6.38 6.08
N ASP A 190 13.24 -6.68 5.13
CA ASP A 190 14.55 -7.26 5.43
C ASP A 190 15.46 -6.23 6.10
N TRP A 191 15.47 -5.00 5.60
CA TRP A 191 16.31 -3.93 6.11
C TRP A 191 16.02 -3.55 7.57
N VAL A 192 14.74 -3.52 7.98
CA VAL A 192 14.40 -3.20 9.38
C VAL A 192 14.74 -4.31 10.36
N GLN A 193 14.98 -5.54 9.90
CA GLN A 193 15.43 -6.66 10.73
C GLN A 193 16.89 -6.52 11.14
N THR A 194 17.71 -5.80 10.38
CA THR A 194 19.15 -5.70 10.62
C THR A 194 19.52 -4.77 11.77
N ALA A 195 18.74 -3.69 11.99
CA ALA A 195 18.94 -2.75 13.11
C ALA A 195 17.74 -1.82 13.28
N PRO A 196 17.56 -1.21 14.47
CA PRO A 196 16.57 -0.16 14.66
C PRO A 196 16.83 1.06 13.78
N ARG A 197 15.75 1.69 13.29
CA ARG A 197 15.78 2.88 12.42
C ARG A 197 15.13 4.07 13.07
N THR A 198 15.65 5.25 12.80
CA THR A 198 15.04 6.51 13.24
C THR A 198 14.59 7.31 12.05
N CYS A 199 13.33 7.77 12.10
CA CYS A 199 12.71 8.64 11.12
C CYS A 199 12.40 10.00 11.77
N ARG A 200 12.82 11.10 11.14
CA ARG A 200 12.37 12.44 11.53
C ARG A 200 11.00 12.69 10.93
N LEU A 201 10.08 13.12 11.77
CA LEU A 201 8.73 13.50 11.40
C LEU A 201 8.60 15.03 11.40
N GLU A 202 7.48 15.53 10.93
CA GLU A 202 7.17 16.96 10.97
C GLU A 202 7.09 17.48 12.41
N HIS A 203 7.26 18.79 12.56
CA HIS A 203 7.22 19.51 13.86
C HIS A 203 8.27 19.00 14.87
N GLY A 204 9.46 18.61 14.39
CA GLY A 204 10.57 18.21 15.26
C GLY A 204 10.40 16.86 15.98
N ARG A 205 9.31 16.13 15.68
CA ARG A 205 9.11 14.78 16.22
C ARG A 205 10.00 13.76 15.54
N SER A 206 10.22 12.64 16.19
CA SER A 206 10.91 11.47 15.59
C SER A 206 10.15 10.20 15.93
N ALA A 207 10.25 9.22 15.04
CA ALA A 207 9.77 7.86 15.25
C ALA A 207 10.96 6.90 15.23
N ARG A 208 10.92 5.89 16.09
CA ARG A 208 11.87 4.79 16.07
C ARG A 208 11.14 3.53 15.64
N VAL A 209 11.67 2.90 14.60
CA VAL A 209 11.18 1.62 14.05
C VAL A 209 12.17 0.54 14.45
N PHE A 210 11.69 -0.57 14.97
CA PHE A 210 12.49 -1.72 15.28
C PHE A 210 11.71 -3.01 14.99
N TYR A 211 12.43 -4.02 14.57
CA TYR A 211 11.88 -5.35 14.36
C TYR A 211 11.90 -6.15 15.66
N MET A 212 10.86 -6.92 15.90
CA MET A 212 10.81 -7.89 16.99
C MET A 212 10.29 -9.23 16.43
N PRO A 213 11.08 -10.30 16.58
CA PRO A 213 10.66 -11.62 16.15
C PRO A 213 9.47 -12.10 17.03
N CYS A 214 8.48 -12.69 16.38
CA CYS A 214 7.38 -13.33 17.07
C CYS A 214 7.73 -14.76 17.43
N ALA A 215 7.68 -15.09 18.71
CA ALA A 215 7.84 -16.45 19.21
C ALA A 215 6.48 -17.00 19.64
N GLY A 216 5.91 -17.91 18.85
CA GLY A 216 4.66 -18.60 19.20
C GLY A 216 3.38 -17.85 18.83
N ASP A 217 2.27 -18.19 19.50
CA ASP A 217 0.94 -17.66 19.19
C ASP A 217 0.65 -16.31 19.86
N GLU A 218 1.40 -15.97 20.90
CA GLU A 218 1.37 -14.67 21.58
C GLU A 218 2.79 -14.18 21.82
N THR A 219 2.99 -12.87 21.64
CA THR A 219 4.27 -12.20 21.95
C THR A 219 4.02 -10.99 22.84
N GLU A 220 4.72 -10.94 23.98
CA GLU A 220 4.71 -9.78 24.87
C GLU A 220 5.83 -8.82 24.45
N LEU A 221 5.43 -7.59 24.09
CA LEU A 221 6.35 -6.51 23.79
C LEU A 221 6.50 -5.60 24.99
N ARG A 222 7.74 -5.39 25.44
CA ARG A 222 8.08 -4.35 26.41
C ARG A 222 8.52 -3.11 25.69
N LEU A 223 7.62 -2.13 25.61
CA LEU A 223 7.91 -0.88 24.95
C LEU A 223 8.72 0.03 25.90
N PRO A 224 9.74 0.76 25.37
CA PRO A 224 10.42 1.80 26.13
C PRO A 224 9.44 2.85 26.64
N GLU A 225 9.82 3.55 27.74
CA GLU A 225 9.05 4.71 28.21
C GLU A 225 9.10 5.81 27.16
N GLY A 226 7.92 6.38 26.86
CA GLY A 226 7.78 7.40 25.81
C GLY A 226 7.39 6.88 24.43
N CYS A 227 7.08 5.58 24.32
CA CYS A 227 6.45 4.98 23.12
C CYS A 227 4.93 4.86 23.27
#